data_fca39f4f8f3822a91bc31f4676313302
#
_entry.id   fca39f4f8f3822a91bc31f4676313302
#
_cell.length_a   1.000
_cell.length_b   1.000
_cell.length_c   1.000
_cell.angle_alpha   90.00
_cell.angle_beta   90.00
_cell.angle_gamma   90.00
#
_symmetry.space_group_name_H-M   'P 1'
#
loop_
_entity.id
_entity.type
_entity.pdbx_description
1 polymer ?
#
loop_
_entity_poly.entity_id
_entity_poly.type
_entity_poly.pdbx_seq_one_letter_code
_entity_poly.pdbx_strand_id
1 'polypeptide(L)' 'LTTPDIDAALADARDLGIDLLDEEPRAGAWGHDVAFLHPKSTGGVLLEFVEH' A
#
# COMPACT_ATOMS: atom_id res chain seq x y z
N LEU A 1 0.61 2.49 -7.40
CA LEU A 1 0.05 1.16 -7.71
C LEU A 1 -1.46 1.16 -7.44
N THR A 2 -2.24 0.98 -8.47
CA THR A 2 -3.70 0.89 -8.31
C THR A 2 -4.13 -0.54 -8.02
N THR A 3 -5.17 -0.68 -7.21
CA THR A 3 -5.77 -1.99 -6.89
C THR A 3 -7.28 -1.84 -6.73
N PRO A 4 -8.07 -2.83 -7.14
CA PRO A 4 -9.51 -2.81 -6.88
C PRO A 4 -9.86 -3.16 -5.42
N ASP A 5 -8.91 -3.69 -4.65
CA ASP A 5 -9.11 -4.10 -3.27
C ASP A 5 -7.81 -3.88 -2.48
N ILE A 6 -7.74 -2.76 -1.77
CA ILE A 6 -6.52 -2.37 -1.06
C ILE A 6 -6.22 -3.29 0.12
N ASP A 7 -7.23 -3.82 0.80
CA ASP A 7 -7.00 -4.75 1.91
C ASP A 7 -6.36 -6.04 1.40
N ALA A 8 -6.82 -6.55 0.27
CA ALA A 8 -6.22 -7.73 -0.36
C ALA A 8 -4.79 -7.45 -0.81
N ALA A 9 -4.53 -6.27 -1.39
CA ALA A 9 -3.19 -5.87 -1.81
C ALA A 9 -2.22 -5.81 -0.63
N LEU A 10 -2.65 -5.26 0.51
CA LEU A 10 -1.83 -5.20 1.72
C LEU A 10 -1.58 -6.59 2.30
N ALA A 11 -2.57 -7.47 2.28
CA ALA A 11 -2.39 -8.85 2.74
C ALA A 11 -1.38 -9.59 1.88
N ASP A 12 -1.44 -9.44 0.56
CA ASP A 12 -0.50 -10.04 -0.37
C ASP A 12 0.92 -9.51 -0.14
N ALA A 13 1.07 -8.21 0.05
CA ALA A 13 2.37 -7.60 0.34
C ALA A 13 2.97 -8.16 1.64
N ARG A 14 2.14 -8.29 2.69
CA ARG A 14 2.57 -8.90 3.95
C ARG A 14 3.05 -10.33 3.75
N ASP A 15 2.30 -11.13 2.99
CA ASP A 15 2.64 -12.52 2.72
C ASP A 15 3.94 -12.66 1.95
N LEU A 16 4.28 -11.67 1.13
CA LEU A 16 5.54 -11.62 0.39
C LEU A 16 6.71 -11.08 1.22
N GLY A 17 6.48 -10.71 2.47
CA GLY A 17 7.52 -10.17 3.34
C GLY A 17 7.87 -8.72 3.06
N ILE A 18 7.02 -7.99 2.35
CA ILE A 18 7.19 -6.57 2.08
C ILE A 18 6.76 -5.79 3.33
N ASP A 19 7.64 -4.92 3.82
CA ASP A 19 7.30 -4.08 4.96
C ASP A 19 6.36 -2.95 4.54
N LEU A 20 5.33 -2.75 5.35
CA LEU A 20 4.33 -1.72 5.14
C LEU A 20 4.60 -0.53 6.06
N LEU A 21 4.51 0.68 5.50
CA LEU A 21 4.51 1.89 6.30
C LEU A 21 3.13 2.08 6.94
N ASP A 22 2.08 1.81 6.16
CA ASP A 22 0.70 1.80 6.64
C ASP A 22 0.18 0.37 6.68
N GLU A 23 -0.16 -0.11 7.86
CA GLU A 23 -0.73 -1.45 8.04
C GLU A 23 -2.21 -1.49 7.65
N GLU A 24 -2.86 -0.34 7.70
CA GLU A 24 -4.25 -0.16 7.30
C GLU A 24 -4.37 0.99 6.32
N PRO A 25 -5.36 0.94 5.41
CA PRO A 25 -5.59 2.03 4.49
C PRO A 25 -5.98 3.32 5.22
N ARG A 26 -5.59 4.45 4.63
CA ARG A 26 -6.03 5.76 5.07
C ARG A 26 -6.75 6.47 3.94
N ALA A 27 -7.60 7.44 4.27
CA ALA A 27 -8.28 8.24 3.27
C ALA A 27 -7.26 9.11 2.53
N GLY A 28 -7.25 8.99 1.21
CA GLY A 28 -6.40 9.79 0.34
C GLY A 28 -7.19 10.82 -0.45
N ALA A 29 -6.53 11.43 -1.43
CA ALA A 29 -7.15 12.40 -2.30
C ALA A 29 -8.27 11.78 -3.14
N TRP A 30 -9.30 12.57 -3.45
CA TRP A 30 -10.40 12.18 -4.33
C TRP A 30 -11.24 11.02 -3.81
N GLY A 31 -11.21 10.80 -2.48
CA GLY A 31 -12.01 9.73 -1.86
C GLY A 31 -11.47 8.33 -2.05
N HIS A 32 -10.27 8.18 -2.61
CA HIS A 32 -9.61 6.88 -2.74
C HIS A 32 -8.81 6.54 -1.48
N ASP A 33 -8.90 5.30 -1.03
CA ASP A 33 -8.06 4.82 0.05
C ASP A 33 -6.64 4.57 -0.45
N VAL A 34 -5.66 4.90 0.38
CA VAL A 34 -4.25 4.72 0.07
C VAL A 34 -3.52 4.04 1.22
N ALA A 35 -2.42 3.35 0.89
CA ALA A 35 -1.52 2.79 1.89
C ALA A 35 -0.10 2.75 1.33
N PHE A 36 0.87 3.20 2.12
CA PHE A 36 2.27 3.26 1.68
C PHE A 36 3.04 2.02 2.05
N LEU A 37 3.92 1.61 1.13
CA LEU A 37 4.94 0.60 1.37
C LEU A 37 6.16 1.24 2.01
N HIS A 38 6.86 0.49 2.88
CA HIS A 38 8.06 1.02 3.51
C HIS A 38 9.19 1.12 2.48
N PRO A 39 9.88 2.27 2.37
CA PRO A 39 10.93 2.46 1.37
C PRO A 39 12.06 1.44 1.42
N LYS A 40 12.35 0.85 2.59
CA LYS A 40 13.40 -0.17 2.69
C LYS A 40 13.09 -1.43 1.88
N SER A 41 11.82 -1.72 1.64
CA SER A 41 11.40 -2.88 0.83
C SER A 41 11.37 -2.59 -0.67
N THR A 42 11.50 -1.32 -1.05
CA THR A 42 11.35 -0.85 -2.43
C THR A 42 12.60 -0.12 -2.94
N GLY A 43 13.75 -0.37 -2.31
CA GLY A 43 15.01 0.24 -2.74
C GLY A 43 15.11 1.74 -2.46
N GLY A 44 14.41 2.24 -1.45
CA GLY A 44 14.42 3.66 -1.09
C GLY A 44 13.36 4.51 -1.81
N VAL A 45 12.51 3.89 -2.60
CA VAL A 45 11.42 4.58 -3.32
C VAL A 45 10.13 4.48 -2.52
N LEU A 46 9.47 5.61 -2.28
CA LEU A 46 8.18 5.62 -1.61
C LEU A 46 7.09 5.23 -2.61
N LEU A 47 6.52 4.03 -2.42
CA LEU A 47 5.44 3.52 -3.24
C LEU A 47 4.16 3.43 -2.42
N GLU A 48 3.01 3.55 -3.10
CA GLU A 48 1.71 3.43 -2.47
C GLU A 48 0.78 2.53 -3.27
N PHE A 49 -0.17 1.91 -2.57
CA PHE A 49 -1.37 1.36 -3.18
C PHE A 49 -2.46 2.43 -3.15
N VAL A 50 -3.23 2.50 -4.23
CA VAL A 50 -4.41 3.37 -4.32
C VAL A 50 -5.57 2.50 -4.75
N GLU A 51 -6.63 2.47 -3.96
CA GLU A 51 -7.82 1.73 -4.33
C GLU A 51 -8.61 2.51 -5.39
N HIS A 52 -8.91 1.80 -6.46
CA HIS A 52 -9.61 2.44 -7.57
C HIS A 52 -10.71 1.55 -8.11
#